data_fcc792f6e4070642ea0efd9c8837e0c4
#
_entry.id   fcc792f6e4070642ea0efd9c8837e0c4
#
_cell.length_a   1.000
_cell.length_b   1.000
_cell.length_c   1.000
_cell.angle_alpha   90.00
_cell.angle_beta   90.00
_cell.angle_gamma   90.00
#
_symmetry.space_group_name_H-M   'P 1'
#
loop_
_entity.id
_entity.type
_entity.pdbx_description
1 polymer ?
#
loop_
_entity_poly.entity_id
_entity_poly.type
_entity_poly.pdbx_seq_one_letter_code
_entity_poly.pdbx_strand_id
1 'polypeptide(L)'
;MGYLRDLLLMVCALLLQSTFGPKLRIGWVVPDFVVLSVLCGALSRGEVWGTSLGFLGGFFLDIYSPDLFGLNAFSLSIVGFVGGRGRGRVGTEYLLVQAGACVAAVLLHDGIYIFFLEKGNMLGWLSRMVVEALPTALYTAAVGVGISAARSLALGRRLIYA
;
A
#
# COMPACT_ATOMS: atom_id res chain seq x y z
N MET A 1 -13.42 3.70 -18.52
CA MET A 1 -12.77 2.37 -18.42
C MET A 1 -11.69 2.29 -17.33
N GLY A 2 -10.98 3.34 -17.00
CA GLY A 2 -9.89 3.28 -16.01
C GLY A 2 -10.32 3.09 -14.55
N TYR A 3 -11.44 3.64 -14.10
CA TYR A 3 -11.96 3.45 -12.73
C TYR A 3 -12.32 1.99 -12.45
N LEU A 4 -12.93 1.32 -13.41
CA LEU A 4 -13.25 -0.10 -13.32
C LEU A 4 -11.97 -0.96 -13.19
N ARG A 5 -10.92 -0.61 -13.93
CA ARG A 5 -9.63 -1.28 -13.83
C ARG A 5 -9.04 -1.16 -12.42
N ASP A 6 -9.08 0.05 -11.84
CA ASP A 6 -8.51 0.27 -10.52
C ASP A 6 -9.32 -0.45 -9.43
N LEU A 7 -10.65 -0.52 -9.57
CA LEU A 7 -11.50 -1.34 -8.71
C LEU A 7 -11.22 -2.83 -8.86
N LEU A 8 -11.04 -3.32 -10.08
CA LEU A 8 -10.66 -4.72 -10.31
C LEU A 8 -9.29 -5.04 -9.71
N LEU A 9 -8.32 -4.13 -9.84
CA LEU A 9 -7.01 -4.29 -9.19
C LEU A 9 -7.12 -4.32 -7.67
N MET A 10 -8.01 -3.50 -7.09
CA MET A 10 -8.29 -3.52 -5.66
C MET A 10 -8.88 -4.87 -5.23
N VAL A 11 -9.88 -5.37 -5.94
CA VAL A 11 -10.48 -6.69 -5.65
C VAL A 11 -9.44 -7.80 -5.79
N CYS A 12 -8.61 -7.77 -6.84
CA CYS A 12 -7.50 -8.71 -6.99
C CYS A 12 -6.50 -8.60 -5.83
N ALA A 13 -6.16 -7.38 -5.37
CA ALA A 13 -5.27 -7.17 -4.25
C ALA A 13 -5.83 -7.74 -2.94
N LEU A 14 -7.14 -7.54 -2.67
CA LEU A 14 -7.83 -8.12 -1.51
C LEU A 14 -7.82 -9.65 -1.56
N LEU A 15 -8.10 -10.25 -2.71
CA LEU A 15 -8.05 -11.70 -2.90
C LEU A 15 -6.62 -12.24 -2.76
N LEU A 16 -5.64 -11.55 -3.29
CA LEU A 16 -4.22 -11.91 -3.12
C LEU A 16 -3.80 -11.79 -1.65
N GLN A 17 -4.19 -10.73 -0.96
CA GLN A 17 -3.91 -10.52 0.44
C GLN A 17 -4.49 -11.64 1.31
N SER A 18 -5.76 -12.03 1.07
CA SER A 18 -6.44 -13.06 1.87
C SER A 18 -5.95 -14.49 1.55
N THR A 19 -5.67 -14.78 0.27
CA THR A 19 -5.33 -16.15 -0.19
C THR A 19 -3.83 -16.42 -0.14
N PHE A 20 -3.03 -15.49 -0.61
CA PHE A 20 -1.58 -15.65 -0.76
C PHE A 20 -0.79 -14.96 0.35
N GLY A 21 -1.35 -13.97 1.05
CA GLY A 21 -0.70 -13.33 2.18
C GLY A 21 -0.09 -14.33 3.17
N PRO A 22 -0.85 -15.33 3.67
CA PRO A 22 -0.31 -16.35 4.56
C PRO A 22 0.79 -17.22 3.95
N LYS A 23 0.76 -17.45 2.62
CA LYS A 23 1.75 -18.28 1.90
C LYS A 23 3.02 -17.52 1.56
N LEU A 24 2.92 -16.21 1.33
CA LEU A 24 4.05 -15.30 1.05
C LEU A 24 4.69 -14.75 2.33
N ARG A 25 4.24 -15.24 3.48
CA ARG A 25 4.74 -14.84 4.78
C ARG A 25 6.17 -15.34 5.00
N ILE A 26 7.10 -14.40 5.14
CA ILE A 26 8.49 -14.67 5.50
C ILE A 26 8.65 -14.29 6.98
N GLY A 27 8.61 -15.28 7.88
CA GLY A 27 8.52 -15.02 9.31
C GLY A 27 7.16 -14.38 9.67
N TRP A 28 7.16 -13.12 10.08
CA TRP A 28 5.96 -12.31 10.35
C TRP A 28 5.67 -11.27 9.28
N VAL A 29 6.52 -11.13 8.28
CA VAL A 29 6.42 -10.11 7.23
C VAL A 29 5.56 -10.63 6.07
N VAL A 30 4.55 -9.84 5.67
CA VAL A 30 3.67 -10.13 4.53
C VAL A 30 3.61 -8.89 3.64
N PRO A 31 3.72 -9.01 2.30
CA PRO A 31 3.60 -7.84 1.44
C PRO A 31 2.16 -7.31 1.44
N ASP A 32 2.00 -5.99 1.46
CA ASP A 32 0.70 -5.34 1.45
C ASP A 32 0.27 -4.95 0.03
N PHE A 33 -0.50 -5.85 -0.59
CA PHE A 33 -1.05 -5.64 -1.94
C PHE A 33 -2.15 -4.57 -1.96
N VAL A 34 -2.85 -4.37 -0.83
CA VAL A 34 -3.94 -3.39 -0.76
C VAL A 34 -3.36 -1.98 -0.77
N VAL A 35 -2.33 -1.70 0.05
CA VAL A 35 -1.61 -0.43 0.01
C VAL A 35 -1.05 -0.15 -1.38
N LEU A 36 -0.46 -1.16 -2.06
CA LEU A 36 0.03 -1.01 -3.43
C LEU A 36 -1.08 -0.61 -4.41
N SER A 37 -2.24 -1.25 -4.33
CA SER A 37 -3.37 -0.95 -5.24
C SER A 37 -3.92 0.46 -5.00
N VAL A 38 -4.06 0.88 -3.73
CA VAL A 38 -4.47 2.23 -3.35
C VAL A 38 -3.48 3.27 -3.87
N LEU A 39 -2.19 3.05 -3.65
CA LEU A 39 -1.14 3.96 -4.10
C LEU A 39 -1.12 4.10 -5.63
N CYS A 40 -1.21 2.99 -6.37
CA CYS A 40 -1.28 3.00 -7.83
C CYS A 40 -2.49 3.76 -8.35
N GLY A 41 -3.67 3.56 -7.76
CA GLY A 41 -4.89 4.27 -8.10
C GLY A 41 -4.79 5.76 -7.78
N ALA A 42 -4.24 6.11 -6.61
CA ALA A 42 -4.05 7.47 -6.14
C ALA A 42 -3.08 8.26 -7.05
N LEU A 43 -1.90 7.71 -7.34
CA LEU A 43 -0.92 8.33 -8.25
C LEU A 43 -1.45 8.50 -9.67
N SER A 44 -2.33 7.58 -10.12
CA SER A 44 -2.90 7.65 -11.46
C SER A 44 -4.00 8.71 -11.59
N ARG A 45 -4.85 8.89 -10.56
CA ARG A 45 -6.09 9.68 -10.66
C ARG A 45 -6.24 10.81 -9.67
N GLY A 46 -5.34 10.90 -8.69
CA GLY A 46 -5.32 11.98 -7.70
C GLY A 46 -6.01 11.62 -6.39
N GLU A 47 -6.07 12.64 -5.53
CA GLU A 47 -6.40 12.49 -4.11
C GLU A 47 -7.82 11.98 -3.84
N VAL A 48 -8.82 12.50 -4.54
CA VAL A 48 -10.23 12.11 -4.31
C VAL A 48 -10.44 10.63 -4.61
N TRP A 49 -9.92 10.15 -5.75
CA TRP A 49 -10.05 8.75 -6.13
C TRP A 49 -9.20 7.84 -5.23
N GLY A 50 -7.98 8.27 -4.89
CA GLY A 50 -7.11 7.54 -3.97
C GLY A 50 -7.74 7.36 -2.59
N THR A 51 -8.34 8.43 -2.04
CA THR A 51 -9.08 8.38 -0.76
C THR A 51 -10.25 7.41 -0.82
N SER A 52 -11.04 7.48 -1.90
CA SER A 52 -12.20 6.59 -2.09
C SER A 52 -11.78 5.12 -2.19
N LEU A 53 -10.72 4.82 -2.96
CA LEU A 53 -10.16 3.47 -3.04
C LEU A 53 -9.60 3.02 -1.69
N GLY A 54 -8.88 3.88 -0.98
CA GLY A 54 -8.35 3.59 0.35
C GLY A 54 -9.44 3.26 1.34
N PHE A 55 -10.52 4.06 1.35
CA PHE A 55 -11.68 3.80 2.19
C PHE A 55 -12.33 2.45 1.88
N LEU A 56 -12.61 2.17 0.61
CA LEU A 56 -13.22 0.91 0.21
C LEU A 56 -12.33 -0.29 0.53
N GLY A 57 -11.04 -0.24 0.16
CA GLY A 57 -10.10 -1.32 0.43
C GLY A 57 -9.93 -1.58 1.92
N GLY A 58 -9.79 -0.51 2.71
CA GLY A 58 -9.68 -0.59 4.17
C GLY A 58 -10.95 -1.11 4.83
N PHE A 59 -12.11 -0.68 4.36
CA PHE A 59 -13.39 -1.16 4.87
C PHE A 59 -13.53 -2.70 4.69
N PHE A 60 -13.10 -3.22 3.54
CA PHE A 60 -13.07 -4.67 3.34
C PHE A 60 -12.07 -5.38 4.26
N LEU A 61 -10.90 -4.78 4.53
CA LEU A 61 -9.95 -5.33 5.50
C LEU A 61 -10.51 -5.30 6.94
N ASP A 62 -11.25 -4.27 7.30
CA ASP A 62 -11.85 -4.13 8.63
C ASP A 62 -12.88 -5.23 8.92
N ILE A 63 -13.54 -5.79 7.90
CA ILE A 63 -14.44 -6.95 8.06
C ILE A 63 -13.70 -8.16 8.62
N TYR A 64 -12.41 -8.31 8.31
CA TYR A 64 -11.56 -9.39 8.82
C TYR A 64 -10.86 -9.04 10.14
N SER A 65 -10.95 -7.79 10.60
CA SER A 65 -10.32 -7.28 11.82
C SER A 65 -11.33 -6.53 12.70
N PRO A 66 -12.29 -7.21 13.31
CA PRO A 66 -13.42 -6.58 14.00
C PRO A 66 -13.01 -5.77 15.24
N ASP A 67 -11.90 -6.09 15.89
CA ASP A 67 -11.45 -5.45 17.14
C ASP A 67 -11.12 -3.95 16.96
N LEU A 68 -10.69 -3.55 15.77
CA LEU A 68 -10.33 -2.17 15.40
C LEU A 68 -11.05 -1.75 14.12
N PHE A 69 -12.35 -2.04 14.05
CA PHE A 69 -13.16 -1.75 12.87
C PHE A 69 -13.14 -0.27 12.49
N GLY A 70 -12.87 0.00 11.22
CA GLY A 70 -12.74 1.35 10.66
C GLY A 70 -11.30 1.89 10.62
N LEU A 71 -10.35 1.25 11.28
CA LEU A 71 -8.98 1.76 11.35
C LEU A 71 -8.21 1.55 10.04
N ASN A 72 -8.42 0.40 9.36
CA ASN A 72 -7.87 0.18 8.03
C ASN A 72 -8.50 1.14 7.01
N ALA A 73 -9.81 1.34 7.06
CA ALA A 73 -10.50 2.30 6.21
C ALA A 73 -9.95 3.73 6.42
N PHE A 74 -9.73 4.13 7.66
CA PHE A 74 -9.17 5.44 7.99
C PHE A 74 -7.72 5.60 7.50
N SER A 75 -6.83 4.67 7.87
CA SER A 75 -5.41 4.75 7.53
C SER A 75 -5.16 4.68 6.02
N LEU A 76 -5.86 3.77 5.30
CA LEU A 76 -5.75 3.66 3.84
C LEU A 76 -6.36 4.85 3.11
N SER A 77 -7.39 5.51 3.67
CA SER A 77 -7.90 6.77 3.14
C SER A 77 -6.85 7.87 3.17
N ILE A 78 -6.09 7.96 4.26
CA ILE A 78 -4.98 8.92 4.39
C ILE A 78 -3.86 8.59 3.39
N VAL A 79 -3.50 7.32 3.26
CA VAL A 79 -2.52 6.87 2.26
C VAL A 79 -2.97 7.25 0.85
N GLY A 80 -4.23 7.01 0.50
CA GLY A 80 -4.80 7.36 -0.78
C GLY A 80 -4.81 8.86 -1.04
N PHE A 81 -5.14 9.67 -0.03
CA PHE A 81 -5.09 11.12 -0.10
C PHE A 81 -3.67 11.65 -0.33
N VAL A 82 -2.73 11.25 0.52
CA VAL A 82 -1.32 11.68 0.45
C VAL A 82 -0.68 11.21 -0.86
N GLY A 83 -0.89 9.94 -1.24
CA GLY A 83 -0.42 9.41 -2.52
C GLY A 83 -0.99 10.15 -3.71
N GLY A 84 -2.29 10.47 -3.69
CA GLY A 84 -2.95 11.22 -4.75
C GLY A 84 -2.46 12.67 -4.89
N ARG A 85 -2.08 13.30 -3.79
CA ARG A 85 -1.48 14.62 -3.77
C ARG A 85 -0.05 14.62 -4.35
N GLY A 86 0.62 13.47 -4.31
CA GLY A 86 1.90 13.24 -4.98
C GLY A 86 1.79 13.04 -6.50
N ARG A 87 0.58 12.95 -7.05
CA ARG A 87 0.37 12.82 -8.49
C ARG A 87 1.06 13.91 -9.28
N GLY A 88 1.81 13.53 -10.31
CA GLY A 88 2.58 14.45 -11.15
C GLY A 88 3.91 14.94 -10.54
N ARG A 89 4.15 14.71 -9.25
CA ARG A 89 5.43 14.99 -8.59
C ARG A 89 6.27 13.72 -8.43
N VAL A 90 5.59 12.59 -8.17
CA VAL A 90 6.23 11.27 -8.13
C VAL A 90 6.37 10.80 -9.57
N GLY A 91 7.58 10.89 -10.11
CA GLY A 91 7.92 10.39 -11.45
C GLY A 91 7.79 8.85 -11.45
N THR A 92 6.67 8.36 -11.98
CA THR A 92 6.41 6.91 -12.09
C THR A 92 7.36 6.19 -13.04
N GLU A 93 8.27 6.94 -13.69
CA GLU A 93 9.30 6.45 -14.60
C GLU A 93 10.57 6.00 -13.85
N TYR A 94 10.77 6.49 -12.62
CA TYR A 94 11.93 6.17 -11.80
C TYR A 94 11.58 5.10 -10.77
N LEU A 95 12.23 3.95 -10.85
CA LEU A 95 12.00 2.82 -9.95
C LEU A 95 12.29 3.17 -8.47
N LEU A 96 13.33 3.95 -8.22
CA LEU A 96 13.70 4.38 -6.87
C LEU A 96 12.63 5.29 -6.24
N VAL A 97 12.08 6.21 -7.02
CA VAL A 97 11.00 7.11 -6.56
C VAL A 97 9.74 6.30 -6.25
N GLN A 98 9.43 5.33 -7.10
CA GLN A 98 8.30 4.43 -6.88
C GLN A 98 8.49 3.55 -5.65
N ALA A 99 9.70 2.99 -5.45
CA ALA A 99 10.03 2.23 -4.24
C ALA A 99 9.88 3.09 -2.98
N GLY A 100 10.43 4.31 -3.00
CA GLY A 100 10.31 5.26 -1.90
C GLY A 100 8.86 5.62 -1.58
N ALA A 101 8.02 5.84 -2.59
CA ALA A 101 6.59 6.09 -2.41
C ALA A 101 5.86 4.89 -1.80
N CYS A 102 6.21 3.65 -2.20
CA CYS A 102 5.66 2.44 -1.62
C CYS A 102 6.06 2.29 -0.15
N VAL A 103 7.35 2.49 0.17
CA VAL A 103 7.83 2.45 1.56
C VAL A 103 7.10 3.48 2.41
N ALA A 104 7.01 4.73 1.95
CA ALA A 104 6.32 5.79 2.68
C ALA A 104 4.82 5.47 2.89
N ALA A 105 4.16 4.91 1.89
CA ALA A 105 2.74 4.54 1.97
C ALA A 105 2.49 3.44 3.01
N VAL A 106 3.31 2.38 3.02
CA VAL A 106 3.20 1.29 4.01
C VAL A 106 3.52 1.80 5.41
N LEU A 107 4.61 2.55 5.57
CA LEU A 107 4.97 3.12 6.88
C LEU A 107 3.90 4.08 7.41
N LEU A 108 3.24 4.84 6.55
CA LEU A 108 2.13 5.71 6.93
C LEU A 108 0.92 4.90 7.38
N HIS A 109 0.55 3.85 6.63
CA HIS A 109 -0.54 2.95 6.99
C HIS A 109 -0.28 2.24 8.32
N ASP A 110 0.84 1.53 8.41
CA ASP A 110 1.22 0.75 9.58
C ASP A 110 1.48 1.65 10.80
N GLY A 111 2.07 2.83 10.57
CA GLY A 111 2.30 3.82 11.62
C GLY A 111 1.02 4.26 12.31
N ILE A 112 -0.02 4.56 11.53
CA ILE A 112 -1.34 4.90 12.06
C ILE A 112 -1.96 3.69 12.75
N TYR A 113 -1.96 2.53 12.09
CA TYR A 113 -2.57 1.30 12.59
C TYR A 113 -1.96 0.86 13.92
N ILE A 114 -0.63 0.77 13.99
CA ILE A 114 0.11 0.35 15.20
C ILE A 114 -0.06 1.38 16.33
N PHE A 115 -0.14 2.68 16.03
CA PHE A 115 -0.35 3.71 17.03
C PHE A 115 -1.65 3.50 17.81
N PHE A 116 -2.74 3.20 17.10
CA PHE A 116 -4.02 2.90 17.73
C PHE A 116 -4.04 1.53 18.41
N LEU A 117 -3.35 0.54 17.84
CA LEU A 117 -3.22 -0.79 18.40
C LEU A 117 -2.51 -0.78 19.76
N GLU A 118 -1.42 -0.01 19.87
CA GLU A 118 -0.63 0.15 21.11
C GLU A 118 -1.24 1.13 22.11
N LYS A 119 -2.42 1.68 21.82
CA LYS A 119 -3.15 2.63 22.67
C LYS A 119 -2.31 3.81 23.15
N GLY A 120 -1.39 4.29 22.32
CA GLY A 120 -0.49 5.40 22.62
C GLY A 120 0.78 5.02 23.39
N ASN A 121 1.07 3.73 23.58
CA ASN A 121 2.35 3.30 24.14
C ASN A 121 3.47 3.53 23.13
N MET A 122 4.24 4.61 23.33
CA MET A 122 5.27 5.07 22.40
C MET A 122 6.42 4.06 22.20
N LEU A 123 6.80 3.35 23.25
CA LEU A 123 7.85 2.32 23.17
C LEU A 123 7.38 1.10 22.39
N GLY A 124 6.16 0.65 22.63
CA GLY A 124 5.54 -0.44 21.87
C GLY A 124 5.38 -0.06 20.41
N TRP A 125 4.89 1.14 20.13
CA TRP A 125 4.76 1.67 18.77
C TRP A 125 6.10 1.69 18.02
N LEU A 126 7.15 2.25 18.64
CA LEU A 126 8.47 2.35 18.01
C LEU A 126 9.08 0.97 17.74
N SER A 127 8.97 0.03 18.69
CA SER A 127 9.48 -1.32 18.51
C SER A 127 8.80 -2.05 17.37
N ARG A 128 7.47 -1.96 17.25
CA ARG A 128 6.73 -2.58 16.13
C ARG A 128 6.97 -1.89 14.80
N MET A 129 7.15 -0.56 14.79
CA MET A 129 7.52 0.16 13.56
C MET A 129 8.83 -0.35 12.99
N VAL A 130 9.83 -0.63 13.85
CA VAL A 130 11.13 -1.13 13.40
C VAL A 130 11.07 -2.62 13.03
N VAL A 131 10.39 -3.44 13.84
CA VAL A 131 10.42 -4.90 13.70
C VAL A 131 9.39 -5.40 12.67
N GLU A 132 8.23 -4.76 12.58
CA GLU A 132 7.13 -5.22 11.71
C GLU A 132 6.94 -4.31 10.48
N ALA A 133 6.77 -3.00 10.68
CA ALA A 133 6.41 -2.09 9.58
C ALA A 133 7.57 -1.88 8.59
N LEU A 134 8.79 -1.72 9.06
CA LEU A 134 9.96 -1.49 8.19
C LEU A 134 10.24 -2.68 7.25
N PRO A 135 10.33 -3.94 7.71
CA PRO A 135 10.50 -5.08 6.83
C PRO A 135 9.32 -5.26 5.86
N THR A 136 8.08 -5.05 6.35
CA THR A 136 6.86 -5.09 5.52
C THR A 136 6.92 -4.04 4.41
N ALA A 137 7.33 -2.82 4.72
CA ALA A 137 7.47 -1.74 3.76
C ALA A 137 8.51 -2.05 2.67
N LEU A 138 9.67 -2.57 3.06
CA LEU A 138 10.73 -2.97 2.12
C LEU A 138 10.29 -4.13 1.22
N TYR A 139 9.64 -5.14 1.80
CA TYR A 139 9.14 -6.27 1.04
C TYR A 139 8.04 -5.85 0.07
N THR A 140 7.10 -5.03 0.52
CA THR A 140 6.03 -4.49 -0.33
C THR A 140 6.59 -3.62 -1.46
N ALA A 141 7.60 -2.79 -1.18
CA ALA A 141 8.28 -2.00 -2.20
C ALA A 141 9.00 -2.86 -3.23
N ALA A 142 9.70 -3.92 -2.79
CA ALA A 142 10.37 -4.87 -3.71
C ALA A 142 9.35 -5.55 -4.64
N VAL A 143 8.21 -6.00 -4.11
CA VAL A 143 7.12 -6.58 -4.89
C VAL A 143 6.52 -5.55 -5.86
N GLY A 144 6.26 -4.32 -5.39
CA GLY A 144 5.72 -3.23 -6.22
C GLY A 144 6.65 -2.87 -7.38
N VAL A 145 7.95 -2.75 -7.11
CA VAL A 145 8.98 -2.52 -8.13
C VAL A 145 9.05 -3.69 -9.12
N GLY A 146 9.01 -4.93 -8.61
CA GLY A 146 9.00 -6.13 -9.45
C GLY A 146 7.81 -6.17 -10.43
N ILE A 147 6.61 -5.85 -9.95
CA ILE A 147 5.40 -5.76 -10.78
C ILE A 147 5.55 -4.65 -11.83
N SER A 148 6.09 -3.49 -11.45
CA SER A 148 6.32 -2.37 -12.35
C SER A 148 7.35 -2.69 -13.42
N ALA A 149 8.44 -3.35 -13.05
CA ALA A 149 9.49 -3.79 -13.96
C ALA A 149 8.95 -4.82 -14.97
N ALA A 150 8.22 -5.84 -14.48
CA ALA A 150 7.60 -6.84 -15.34
C ALA A 150 6.63 -6.20 -16.35
N ARG A 151 5.82 -5.25 -15.88
CA ARG A 151 4.88 -4.51 -16.74
C ARG A 151 5.58 -3.66 -17.79
N SER A 152 6.70 -3.00 -17.45
CA SER A 152 7.46 -2.19 -18.40
C SER A 152 8.11 -3.05 -19.48
N LEU A 153 8.66 -4.20 -19.11
CA LEU A 153 9.22 -5.18 -20.05
C LEU A 153 8.13 -5.69 -21.02
N ALA A 154 6.94 -6.01 -20.49
CA ALA A 154 5.81 -6.48 -21.31
C ALA A 154 5.28 -5.41 -22.29
N LEU A 155 5.40 -4.11 -21.93
CA LEU A 155 4.93 -3.00 -22.74
C LEU A 155 6.04 -2.36 -23.60
N GLY A 156 7.26 -2.90 -23.60
CA GLY A 156 8.41 -2.36 -24.34
C GLY A 156 8.83 -0.94 -23.92
N ARG A 157 8.43 -0.49 -22.73
CA ARG A 157 8.82 0.82 -22.18
C ARG A 157 10.15 0.71 -21.46
N ARG A 158 11.09 1.60 -21.77
CA ARG A 158 12.36 1.69 -21.05
C ARG A 158 12.10 2.30 -19.66
N LEU A 159 12.41 1.55 -18.61
CA LEU A 159 12.51 2.10 -17.26
C LEU A 159 13.84 2.79 -17.11
N ILE A 160 13.83 3.99 -16.56
CA ILE A 160 15.05 4.74 -16.23
C ILE A 160 15.47 4.30 -14.82
N TYR A 161 16.62 3.65 -14.73
CA TYR A 161 17.22 3.14 -13.49
C TYR A 161 18.08 4.24 -12.80
N ALA A 162 17.63 5.46 -12.73
CA ALA A 162 18.39 6.51 -12.08
C ALA A 162 17.67 7.07 -10.87
#